data_cec4b42932b8c2eb0f415655d2b40a77
#
_entry.id   cec4b42932b8c2eb0f415655d2b40a77
#
_cell.length_a   1.000
_cell.length_b   1.000
_cell.length_c   1.000
_cell.angle_alpha   90.00
_cell.angle_beta   90.00
_cell.angle_gamma   90.00
#
_symmetry.space_group_name_H-M   'P 1'
#
loop_
_entity.id
_entity.type
_entity.pdbx_description
1 polymer ?
#
loop_
_entity_poly.entity_id
_entity_poly.type
_entity_poly.pdbx_seq_one_letter_code
_entity_poly.pdbx_strand_id
1 'polypeptide(L)'
;MSWRSLSIRVRITVSSLLVAMLFFGIVAVVVREQLDHILDTSTIELVRSGASQALIEESRDTAEAVVGGVSTTLLIALAILFVAFAVTSWVLVGLALRPVGRMRAIADRLRQGRSTELLPVGPARDELSDLASTLNALIADLRESADRERRLVADASHELRTPLAALRTRLELAERVRDDPAALYADVVDARRSIDRLQSLTDGLLILSRIDAGIATGDASSAALREEVADSVDRARMLARERDLAIDFVAPASIVAARYPISPTDFGRILDNLLANAVTATPDGGSVSATLVERADEIVLSVDDDGPGVPDAFLAVATDRFTRPDAARSREGGAGLGLAIVAGLSRAAGGELRLRNLAPHGLGVDVRIPATQPDPTSRKENR
;
A
#
# COMPACT_ATOMS: atom_id res chain seq x y z
N MET A 1 12.03 23.99 -32.57
CA MET A 1 11.12 23.62 -31.45
C MET A 1 10.55 22.25 -31.76
N SER A 2 10.84 21.22 -30.97
CA SER A 2 10.34 19.87 -31.22
C SER A 2 8.82 19.82 -30.89
N TRP A 3 8.03 19.13 -31.72
CA TRP A 3 6.59 18.88 -31.50
C TRP A 3 6.27 18.37 -30.08
N ARG A 4 7.25 17.67 -29.46
CA ARG A 4 7.14 17.10 -28.10
C ARG A 4 7.22 18.16 -26.99
N SER A 5 7.70 19.35 -27.24
CA SER A 5 7.80 20.42 -26.24
C SER A 5 6.56 21.30 -26.12
N LEU A 6 5.59 21.12 -27.03
CA LEU A 6 4.31 21.84 -27.02
C LEU A 6 3.34 21.24 -25.98
N SER A 7 2.53 22.10 -25.33
CA SER A 7 1.49 21.64 -24.42
C SER A 7 0.48 20.72 -25.13
N ILE A 8 -0.09 19.76 -24.41
CA ILE A 8 -1.11 18.81 -24.92
C ILE A 8 -2.25 19.57 -25.58
N ARG A 9 -2.69 20.69 -25.00
CA ARG A 9 -3.73 21.55 -25.54
C ARG A 9 -3.39 22.02 -26.95
N VAL A 10 -2.17 22.57 -27.14
CA VAL A 10 -1.71 23.06 -28.45
C VAL A 10 -1.61 21.93 -29.46
N ARG A 11 -1.08 20.78 -29.05
CA ARG A 11 -0.94 19.60 -29.94
C ARG A 11 -2.29 19.11 -30.45
N ILE A 12 -3.28 18.93 -29.56
CA ILE A 12 -4.63 18.48 -29.95
C ILE A 12 -5.29 19.48 -30.87
N THR A 13 -5.23 20.79 -30.53
CA THR A 13 -5.82 21.84 -31.36
C THR A 13 -5.16 21.91 -32.74
N VAL A 14 -3.83 21.86 -32.82
CA VAL A 14 -3.14 21.89 -34.13
C VAL A 14 -3.46 20.63 -34.94
N SER A 15 -3.51 19.43 -34.31
CA SER A 15 -3.90 18.21 -35.03
C SER A 15 -5.32 18.29 -35.57
N SER A 16 -6.29 18.79 -34.79
CA SER A 16 -7.65 18.95 -35.23
C SER A 16 -7.82 20.00 -36.35
N LEU A 17 -7.02 21.07 -36.30
CA LEU A 17 -6.98 22.10 -37.36
C LEU A 17 -6.40 21.55 -38.66
N LEU A 18 -5.35 20.72 -38.60
CA LEU A 18 -4.80 20.09 -39.81
C LEU A 18 -5.82 19.15 -40.48
N VAL A 19 -6.53 18.36 -39.69
CA VAL A 19 -7.61 17.49 -40.22
C VAL A 19 -8.73 18.33 -40.83
N ALA A 20 -9.15 19.38 -40.13
CA ALA A 20 -10.19 20.30 -40.66
C ALA A 20 -9.72 20.99 -41.97
N MET A 21 -8.48 21.46 -42.02
CA MET A 21 -7.90 22.07 -43.21
C MET A 21 -7.92 21.12 -44.42
N LEU A 22 -7.52 19.86 -44.19
CA LEU A 22 -7.56 18.83 -45.23
C LEU A 22 -9.00 18.59 -45.72
N PHE A 23 -9.94 18.44 -44.78
CA PHE A 23 -11.35 18.23 -45.09
C PHE A 23 -11.95 19.38 -45.91
N PHE A 24 -11.79 20.64 -45.44
CA PHE A 24 -12.30 21.82 -46.17
C PHE A 24 -11.58 22.01 -47.51
N GLY A 25 -10.30 21.68 -47.63
CA GLY A 25 -9.59 21.68 -48.90
C GLY A 25 -10.16 20.69 -49.92
N ILE A 26 -10.45 19.46 -49.47
CA ILE A 26 -11.08 18.44 -50.34
C ILE A 26 -12.46 18.92 -50.76
N VAL A 27 -13.29 19.45 -49.87
CA VAL A 27 -14.62 19.98 -50.21
C VAL A 27 -14.52 21.09 -51.24
N ALA A 28 -13.59 22.03 -51.06
CA ALA A 28 -13.38 23.14 -52.00
C ALA A 28 -13.03 22.63 -53.42
N VAL A 29 -12.11 21.63 -53.51
CA VAL A 29 -11.73 21.03 -54.80
C VAL A 29 -12.89 20.32 -55.47
N VAL A 30 -13.62 19.48 -54.72
CA VAL A 30 -14.78 18.74 -55.26
C VAL A 30 -15.88 19.68 -55.77
N VAL A 31 -16.17 20.75 -54.99
CA VAL A 31 -17.20 21.72 -55.44
C VAL A 31 -16.74 22.47 -56.67
N ARG A 32 -15.46 22.83 -56.76
CA ARG A 32 -14.91 23.47 -57.96
C ARG A 32 -15.00 22.56 -59.19
N GLU A 33 -14.60 21.29 -59.09
CA GLU A 33 -14.76 20.31 -60.18
C GLU A 33 -16.21 20.15 -60.65
N GLN A 34 -17.16 20.11 -59.68
CA GLN A 34 -18.59 20.04 -60.01
C GLN A 34 -19.09 21.29 -60.75
N LEU A 35 -18.65 22.48 -60.35
CA LEU A 35 -19.01 23.74 -61.02
C LEU A 35 -18.41 23.79 -62.43
N ASP A 36 -17.14 23.43 -62.60
CA ASP A 36 -16.49 23.40 -63.89
C ASP A 36 -17.19 22.36 -64.83
N HIS A 37 -17.61 21.21 -64.31
CA HIS A 37 -18.34 20.19 -65.09
C HIS A 37 -19.73 20.68 -65.53
N ILE A 38 -20.41 21.43 -64.71
CA ILE A 38 -21.74 22.05 -65.08
C ILE A 38 -21.56 23.06 -66.20
N LEU A 39 -20.50 23.90 -66.14
CA LEU A 39 -20.17 24.84 -67.23
C LEU A 39 -19.90 24.15 -68.56
N ASP A 40 -19.06 23.12 -68.53
CA ASP A 40 -18.73 22.36 -69.76
C ASP A 40 -19.98 21.70 -70.37
N THR A 41 -20.83 21.10 -69.51
CA THR A 41 -22.06 20.44 -69.97
C THR A 41 -23.02 21.40 -70.58
N SER A 42 -23.24 22.59 -70.00
CA SER A 42 -24.15 23.62 -70.55
C SER A 42 -23.60 24.21 -71.86
N THR A 43 -22.30 24.37 -72.04
CA THR A 43 -21.69 24.85 -73.26
C THR A 43 -21.80 23.81 -74.38
N ILE A 44 -21.66 22.51 -74.12
CA ILE A 44 -21.84 21.42 -75.08
C ILE A 44 -23.29 21.36 -75.58
N GLU A 45 -24.25 21.57 -74.69
CA GLU A 45 -25.65 21.56 -75.03
C GLU A 45 -26.01 22.71 -75.98
N LEU A 46 -25.51 23.93 -75.75
CA LEU A 46 -25.69 25.10 -76.60
C LEU A 46 -25.05 24.88 -77.99
N VAL A 47 -23.87 24.30 -78.09
CA VAL A 47 -23.27 23.98 -79.38
C VAL A 47 -24.07 22.93 -80.11
N ARG A 48 -24.62 21.93 -79.44
CA ARG A 48 -25.49 20.87 -80.07
C ARG A 48 -26.79 21.35 -80.57
N SER A 49 -27.34 22.39 -79.94
CA SER A 49 -28.61 23.05 -80.40
C SER A 49 -28.48 23.95 -81.62
N GLY A 50 -27.29 24.17 -82.13
CA GLY A 50 -27.02 25.01 -83.31
C GLY A 50 -27.06 26.52 -83.03
N ALA A 51 -26.84 26.95 -81.77
CA ALA A 51 -26.88 28.36 -81.41
C ALA A 51 -25.71 29.14 -82.11
N SER A 52 -25.94 30.44 -82.36
CA SER A 52 -24.94 31.31 -83.01
C SER A 52 -23.74 31.51 -82.09
N GLN A 53 -22.52 31.67 -82.66
CA GLN A 53 -21.29 31.87 -81.93
C GLN A 53 -21.40 33.03 -80.92
N ALA A 54 -22.06 34.12 -81.24
CA ALA A 54 -22.29 35.27 -80.37
C ALA A 54 -23.15 34.92 -79.11
N LEU A 55 -24.15 34.06 -79.24
CA LEU A 55 -24.96 33.58 -78.17
C LEU A 55 -24.21 32.60 -77.23
N ILE A 56 -23.30 31.79 -77.79
CA ILE A 56 -22.45 30.87 -77.03
C ILE A 56 -21.42 31.65 -76.18
N GLU A 57 -20.78 32.69 -76.74
CA GLU A 57 -19.84 33.56 -76.06
C GLU A 57 -20.50 34.34 -74.92
N GLU A 58 -21.67 35.01 -75.20
CA GLU A 58 -22.42 35.76 -74.16
C GLU A 58 -22.91 34.86 -73.03
N SER A 59 -23.36 33.65 -73.33
CA SER A 59 -23.78 32.66 -72.32
C SER A 59 -22.61 32.16 -71.48
N ARG A 60 -21.46 31.98 -72.10
CA ARG A 60 -20.22 31.55 -71.43
C ARG A 60 -19.68 32.62 -70.50
N ASP A 61 -19.62 33.87 -70.91
CA ASP A 61 -19.16 34.98 -70.06
C ASP A 61 -20.07 35.17 -68.84
N THR A 62 -21.38 35.02 -69.05
CA THR A 62 -22.37 35.09 -67.99
C THR A 62 -22.23 33.93 -66.99
N ALA A 63 -22.06 32.71 -67.51
CA ALA A 63 -21.87 31.52 -66.69
C ALA A 63 -20.56 31.56 -65.93
N GLU A 64 -19.45 31.99 -66.52
CA GLU A 64 -18.15 32.18 -65.85
C GLU A 64 -18.25 33.23 -64.74
N ALA A 65 -18.96 34.34 -64.93
CA ALA A 65 -19.20 35.36 -63.90
C ALA A 65 -20.02 34.79 -62.72
N VAL A 66 -21.07 34.02 -63.00
CA VAL A 66 -21.91 33.38 -61.95
C VAL A 66 -21.09 32.35 -61.16
N VAL A 67 -20.35 31.48 -61.84
CA VAL A 67 -19.50 30.47 -61.17
C VAL A 67 -18.38 31.14 -60.36
N GLY A 68 -17.77 32.21 -60.88
CA GLY A 68 -16.82 33.01 -60.12
C GLY A 68 -17.41 33.64 -58.84
N GLY A 69 -18.63 34.14 -58.92
CA GLY A 69 -19.38 34.66 -57.77
C GLY A 69 -19.71 33.58 -56.74
N VAL A 70 -20.21 32.43 -57.19
CA VAL A 70 -20.55 31.30 -56.32
C VAL A 70 -19.30 30.73 -55.66
N SER A 71 -18.21 30.54 -56.40
CA SER A 71 -16.95 30.00 -55.85
C SER A 71 -16.33 30.96 -54.81
N THR A 72 -16.39 32.27 -55.07
CA THR A 72 -15.90 33.27 -54.10
C THR A 72 -16.72 33.27 -52.80
N THR A 73 -18.06 33.22 -52.94
CA THR A 73 -18.96 33.14 -51.78
C THR A 73 -18.74 31.87 -50.96
N LEU A 74 -18.54 30.73 -51.64
CA LEU A 74 -18.24 29.47 -51.00
C LEU A 74 -16.90 29.50 -50.24
N LEU A 75 -15.84 30.03 -50.83
CA LEU A 75 -14.55 30.16 -50.19
C LEU A 75 -14.62 31.05 -48.92
N ILE A 76 -15.37 32.14 -48.97
CA ILE A 76 -15.61 33.00 -47.82
C ILE A 76 -16.37 32.22 -46.71
N ALA A 77 -17.42 31.49 -47.08
CA ALA A 77 -18.18 30.67 -46.14
C ALA A 77 -17.31 29.56 -45.49
N LEU A 78 -16.48 28.88 -46.29
CA LEU A 78 -15.55 27.86 -45.77
C LEU A 78 -14.51 28.47 -44.85
N ALA A 79 -13.98 29.68 -45.13
CA ALA A 79 -13.05 30.38 -44.29
C ALA A 79 -13.68 30.76 -42.93
N ILE A 80 -14.91 31.28 -42.96
CA ILE A 80 -15.67 31.59 -41.72
C ILE A 80 -15.89 30.33 -40.87
N LEU A 81 -16.31 29.23 -41.51
CA LEU A 81 -16.55 27.96 -40.85
C LEU A 81 -15.26 27.38 -40.24
N PHE A 82 -14.14 27.49 -40.96
CA PHE A 82 -12.84 27.07 -40.45
C PHE A 82 -12.41 27.87 -39.20
N VAL A 83 -12.58 29.20 -39.22
CA VAL A 83 -12.28 30.04 -38.04
C VAL A 83 -13.19 29.70 -36.87
N ALA A 84 -14.48 29.52 -37.11
CA ALA A 84 -15.44 29.12 -36.09
C ALA A 84 -15.07 27.77 -35.47
N PHE A 85 -14.69 26.78 -36.30
CA PHE A 85 -14.20 25.48 -35.86
C PHE A 85 -12.91 25.62 -35.00
N ALA A 86 -11.94 26.46 -35.42
CA ALA A 86 -10.72 26.68 -34.71
C ALA A 86 -10.96 27.25 -33.30
N VAL A 87 -11.81 28.25 -33.18
CA VAL A 87 -12.18 28.87 -31.90
C VAL A 87 -12.89 27.86 -31.00
N THR A 88 -13.88 27.14 -31.53
CA THR A 88 -14.65 26.13 -30.79
C THR A 88 -13.73 25.02 -30.28
N SER A 89 -12.85 24.48 -31.14
CA SER A 89 -11.90 23.45 -30.80
C SER A 89 -10.95 23.92 -29.67
N TRP A 90 -10.45 25.14 -29.77
CA TRP A 90 -9.58 25.72 -28.73
C TRP A 90 -10.28 25.85 -27.36
N VAL A 91 -11.51 26.27 -27.35
CA VAL A 91 -12.33 26.43 -26.13
C VAL A 91 -12.63 25.06 -25.53
N LEU A 92 -13.14 24.11 -26.34
CA LEU A 92 -13.50 22.77 -25.88
C LEU A 92 -12.30 22.01 -25.29
N VAL A 93 -11.16 22.00 -25.99
CA VAL A 93 -9.93 21.38 -25.47
C VAL A 93 -9.46 22.05 -24.18
N GLY A 94 -9.60 23.37 -24.10
CA GLY A 94 -9.28 24.12 -22.88
C GLY A 94 -10.16 23.76 -21.69
N LEU A 95 -11.45 23.56 -21.92
CA LEU A 95 -12.40 23.14 -20.89
C LEU A 95 -12.16 21.69 -20.45
N ALA A 96 -11.95 20.79 -21.40
CA ALA A 96 -11.71 19.37 -21.15
C ALA A 96 -10.43 19.11 -20.35
N LEU A 97 -9.39 19.95 -20.52
CA LEU A 97 -8.11 19.81 -19.83
C LEU A 97 -8.00 20.62 -18.51
N ARG A 98 -8.99 21.42 -18.16
CA ARG A 98 -9.00 22.17 -16.88
C ARG A 98 -8.85 21.29 -15.62
N PRO A 99 -9.55 20.12 -15.52
CA PRO A 99 -9.39 19.23 -14.37
C PRO A 99 -7.97 18.75 -14.18
N VAL A 100 -7.27 18.39 -15.26
CA VAL A 100 -5.87 17.94 -15.23
C VAL A 100 -4.93 19.02 -14.64
N GLY A 101 -5.15 20.28 -15.01
CA GLY A 101 -4.41 21.40 -14.44
C GLY A 101 -4.62 21.57 -12.93
N ARG A 102 -5.86 21.38 -12.46
CA ARG A 102 -6.19 21.42 -11.02
C ARG A 102 -5.55 20.26 -10.28
N MET A 103 -5.65 19.03 -10.80
CA MET A 103 -5.01 17.85 -10.22
C MET A 103 -3.50 18.05 -10.05
N ARG A 104 -2.83 18.57 -11.07
CA ARG A 104 -1.40 18.89 -11.01
C ARG A 104 -1.07 19.90 -9.90
N ALA A 105 -1.85 20.98 -9.81
CA ALA A 105 -1.62 22.01 -8.79
C ALA A 105 -1.81 21.47 -7.37
N ILE A 106 -2.78 20.57 -7.16
CA ILE A 106 -3.00 19.92 -5.86
C ILE A 106 -1.88 18.94 -5.56
N ALA A 107 -1.48 18.10 -6.53
CA ALA A 107 -0.36 17.18 -6.39
C ALA A 107 0.95 17.90 -6.05
N ASP A 108 1.23 19.07 -6.66
CA ASP A 108 2.40 19.86 -6.33
C ASP A 108 2.35 20.43 -4.88
N ARG A 109 1.17 20.85 -4.40
CA ARG A 109 0.98 21.29 -3.00
C ARG A 109 1.12 20.14 -2.01
N LEU A 110 0.59 18.95 -2.35
CA LEU A 110 0.74 17.72 -1.58
C LEU A 110 2.21 17.35 -1.41
N ARG A 111 2.98 17.37 -2.50
CA ARG A 111 4.43 17.09 -2.49
C ARG A 111 5.20 18.04 -1.59
N GLN A 112 4.76 19.29 -1.47
CA GLN A 112 5.37 20.29 -0.61
C GLN A 112 4.91 20.22 0.85
N GLY A 113 4.03 19.26 1.20
CA GLY A 113 3.45 19.14 2.55
C GLY A 113 2.51 20.29 2.94
N ARG A 114 2.07 21.12 1.97
CA ARG A 114 1.29 22.33 2.21
C ARG A 114 -0.22 22.13 2.12
N SER A 115 -0.70 20.96 1.77
CA SER A 115 -2.13 20.69 1.64
C SER A 115 -2.44 19.24 2.04
N THR A 116 -3.61 19.06 2.66
CA THR A 116 -4.21 17.75 2.90
C THR A 116 -5.39 17.50 1.97
N GLU A 117 -5.62 18.40 1.01
CA GLU A 117 -6.74 18.38 0.08
C GLU A 117 -6.64 17.17 -0.86
N LEU A 118 -7.77 16.49 -1.08
CA LEU A 118 -7.85 15.40 -2.05
C LEU A 118 -8.02 15.95 -3.47
N LEU A 119 -7.62 15.15 -4.46
CA LEU A 119 -7.86 15.46 -5.86
C LEU A 119 -9.38 15.49 -6.12
N PRO A 120 -9.89 16.50 -6.85
CA PRO A 120 -11.31 16.59 -7.12
C PRO A 120 -11.76 15.44 -8.04
N VAL A 121 -12.71 14.65 -7.56
CA VAL A 121 -13.41 13.65 -8.37
C VAL A 121 -14.60 14.34 -9.02
N GLY A 122 -14.65 14.37 -10.34
CA GLY A 122 -15.77 14.98 -11.10
C GLY A 122 -17.07 14.20 -10.92
N PRO A 123 -18.25 14.83 -11.17
CA PRO A 123 -19.54 14.14 -11.13
C PRO A 123 -19.73 13.16 -12.30
N ALA A 124 -18.96 13.32 -13.37
CA ALA A 124 -18.96 12.41 -14.50
C ALA A 124 -18.08 11.18 -14.17
N ARG A 125 -18.59 9.99 -14.47
CA ARG A 125 -17.81 8.74 -14.43
C ARG A 125 -17.00 8.67 -15.74
N ASP A 126 -15.91 9.38 -15.78
CA ASP A 126 -14.95 9.37 -16.89
C ASP A 126 -13.57 8.89 -16.39
N GLU A 127 -12.68 8.65 -17.31
CA GLU A 127 -11.32 8.14 -17.05
C GLU A 127 -10.52 9.07 -16.12
N LEU A 128 -10.84 10.37 -16.11
CA LEU A 128 -10.20 11.35 -15.24
C LEU A 128 -10.67 11.21 -13.78
N SER A 129 -11.95 10.91 -13.59
CA SER A 129 -12.53 10.67 -12.26
C SER A 129 -12.01 9.36 -11.66
N ASP A 130 -11.87 8.31 -12.48
CA ASP A 130 -11.29 7.03 -12.06
C ASP A 130 -9.80 7.20 -11.68
N LEU A 131 -9.05 7.95 -12.49
CA LEU A 131 -7.66 8.28 -12.17
C LEU A 131 -7.54 9.09 -10.87
N ALA A 132 -8.41 10.10 -10.67
CA ALA A 132 -8.42 10.89 -9.44
C ALA A 132 -8.71 10.03 -8.21
N SER A 133 -9.65 9.09 -8.32
CA SER A 133 -10.01 8.15 -7.25
C SER A 133 -8.84 7.25 -6.90
N THR A 134 -8.18 6.67 -7.89
CA THR A 134 -7.01 5.80 -7.70
C THR A 134 -5.84 6.57 -7.06
N LEU A 135 -5.58 7.80 -7.50
CA LEU A 135 -4.56 8.65 -6.92
C LEU A 135 -4.89 9.06 -5.47
N ASN A 136 -6.17 9.33 -5.17
CA ASN A 136 -6.61 9.62 -3.81
C ASN A 136 -6.42 8.42 -2.88
N ALA A 137 -6.70 7.20 -3.33
CA ALA A 137 -6.42 5.98 -2.58
C ALA A 137 -4.92 5.84 -2.29
N LEU A 138 -4.06 5.98 -3.30
CA LEU A 138 -2.61 5.94 -3.13
C LEU A 138 -2.10 7.01 -2.15
N ILE A 139 -2.65 8.24 -2.21
CA ILE A 139 -2.29 9.32 -1.29
C ILE A 139 -2.71 8.97 0.15
N ALA A 140 -3.88 8.35 0.33
CA ALA A 140 -4.35 7.90 1.64
C ALA A 140 -3.42 6.83 2.21
N ASP A 141 -3.05 5.81 1.42
CA ASP A 141 -2.15 4.72 1.82
C ASP A 141 -0.76 5.25 2.20
N LEU A 142 -0.21 6.19 1.39
CA LEU A 142 1.08 6.81 1.68
C LEU A 142 1.06 7.64 2.97
N ARG A 143 -0.03 8.38 3.24
CA ARG A 143 -0.19 9.14 4.48
C ARG A 143 -0.28 8.22 5.69
N GLU A 144 -1.11 7.19 5.59
CA GLU A 144 -1.25 6.21 6.66
C GLU A 144 0.09 5.54 6.98
N SER A 145 0.88 5.20 5.95
CA SER A 145 2.23 4.65 6.11
C SER A 145 3.18 5.65 6.79
N ALA A 146 3.19 6.91 6.34
CA ALA A 146 4.02 7.95 6.95
C ALA A 146 3.64 8.25 8.41
N ASP A 147 2.34 8.22 8.73
CA ASP A 147 1.87 8.45 10.09
C ASP A 147 2.13 7.24 11.01
N ARG A 148 2.11 6.01 10.47
CA ARG A 148 2.58 4.81 11.17
C ARG A 148 4.06 4.89 11.49
N GLU A 149 4.88 5.30 10.53
CA GLU A 149 6.32 5.47 10.72
C GLU A 149 6.66 6.55 11.75
N ARG A 150 5.99 7.72 11.69
CA ARG A 150 6.18 8.80 12.67
C ARG A 150 5.83 8.36 14.10
N ARG A 151 4.71 7.64 14.25
CA ARG A 151 4.32 7.09 15.57
C ARG A 151 5.35 6.09 16.06
N LEU A 152 5.81 5.17 15.20
CA LEU A 152 6.86 4.21 15.55
C LEU A 152 8.12 4.90 16.08
N VAL A 153 8.61 5.94 15.37
CA VAL A 153 9.81 6.69 15.78
C VAL A 153 9.60 7.44 17.10
N ALA A 154 8.42 8.05 17.29
CA ALA A 154 8.09 8.76 18.52
C ALA A 154 8.04 7.80 19.72
N ASP A 155 7.32 6.69 19.58
CA ASP A 155 7.14 5.69 20.63
C ASP A 155 8.47 5.00 20.95
N ALA A 156 9.25 4.61 19.94
CA ALA A 156 10.60 4.08 20.10
C ALA A 156 11.51 5.04 20.87
N SER A 157 11.46 6.34 20.54
CA SER A 157 12.26 7.37 21.21
C SER A 157 11.90 7.51 22.68
N HIS A 158 10.61 7.41 23.02
CA HIS A 158 10.15 7.44 24.41
C HIS A 158 10.58 6.19 25.19
N GLU A 159 10.39 5.01 24.59
CA GLU A 159 10.73 3.74 25.24
C GLU A 159 12.24 3.47 25.35
N LEU A 160 13.06 4.05 24.48
CA LEU A 160 14.51 4.02 24.59
C LEU A 160 15.04 5.00 25.67
N ARG A 161 14.42 6.15 25.83
CA ARG A 161 14.89 7.19 26.75
C ARG A 161 14.80 6.73 28.22
N THR A 162 13.74 6.02 28.58
CA THR A 162 13.49 5.57 29.97
C THR A 162 14.58 4.61 30.47
N PRO A 163 14.88 3.46 29.81
CA PRO A 163 15.93 2.57 30.29
C PRO A 163 17.33 3.19 30.19
N LEU A 164 17.57 4.08 29.21
CA LEU A 164 18.82 4.80 29.08
C LEU A 164 19.04 5.77 30.25
N ALA A 165 18.01 6.48 30.69
CA ALA A 165 18.06 7.34 31.86
C ALA A 165 18.30 6.53 33.15
N ALA A 166 17.59 5.39 33.31
CA ALA A 166 17.79 4.47 34.42
C ALA A 166 19.22 3.92 34.45
N LEU A 167 19.75 3.46 33.32
CA LEU A 167 21.12 2.99 33.19
C LEU A 167 22.14 4.07 33.61
N ARG A 168 21.97 5.29 33.12
CA ARG A 168 22.82 6.42 33.47
C ARG A 168 22.80 6.68 34.99
N THR A 169 21.61 6.73 35.60
CA THR A 169 21.46 6.94 37.04
C THR A 169 22.16 5.82 37.85
N ARG A 170 22.02 4.56 37.42
CA ARG A 170 22.68 3.43 38.06
C ARG A 170 24.22 3.52 37.98
N LEU A 171 24.75 3.90 36.82
CA LEU A 171 26.20 4.10 36.68
C LEU A 171 26.71 5.26 37.54
N GLU A 172 25.96 6.38 37.62
CA GLU A 172 26.30 7.52 38.50
C GLU A 172 26.25 7.13 40.00
N LEU A 173 25.33 6.25 40.40
CA LEU A 173 25.27 5.71 41.76
C LEU A 173 26.44 4.76 42.04
N ALA A 174 26.74 3.84 41.11
CA ALA A 174 27.87 2.89 41.24
C ALA A 174 29.20 3.64 41.38
N GLU A 175 29.38 4.79 40.75
CA GLU A 175 30.60 5.64 40.92
C GLU A 175 30.72 6.20 42.34
N ARG A 176 29.60 6.42 43.08
CA ARG A 176 29.58 7.00 44.43
C ARG A 176 29.76 5.98 45.52
N VAL A 177 29.41 4.71 45.29
CA VAL A 177 29.40 3.62 46.31
C VAL A 177 30.56 2.64 46.07
N ARG A 178 31.75 3.18 45.83
CA ARG A 178 32.95 2.38 45.52
C ARG A 178 33.41 1.45 46.67
N ASP A 179 33.04 1.80 47.91
CA ASP A 179 33.50 1.10 49.09
C ASP A 179 32.55 -0.01 49.60
N ASP A 180 31.40 -0.21 48.92
CA ASP A 180 30.44 -1.29 49.20
C ASP A 180 30.32 -2.23 47.98
N PRO A 181 31.05 -3.37 48.00
CA PRO A 181 31.03 -4.34 46.90
C PRO A 181 29.65 -4.95 46.63
N ALA A 182 28.81 -5.08 47.64
CA ALA A 182 27.46 -5.66 47.47
C ALA A 182 26.51 -4.69 46.76
N ALA A 183 26.54 -3.41 47.14
CA ALA A 183 25.79 -2.37 46.46
C ALA A 183 26.26 -2.16 45.00
N LEU A 184 27.59 -2.16 44.80
CA LEU A 184 28.18 -2.08 43.46
C LEU A 184 27.74 -3.25 42.56
N TYR A 185 27.72 -4.47 43.09
CA TYR A 185 27.28 -5.65 42.35
C TYR A 185 25.77 -5.54 41.97
N ALA A 186 24.93 -5.08 42.91
CA ALA A 186 23.50 -4.86 42.63
C ALA A 186 23.29 -3.84 41.52
N ASP A 187 24.01 -2.70 41.53
CA ASP A 187 23.91 -1.66 40.49
C ASP A 187 24.39 -2.18 39.12
N VAL A 188 25.44 -3.01 39.08
CA VAL A 188 25.93 -3.65 37.84
C VAL A 188 24.89 -4.64 37.28
N VAL A 189 24.24 -5.44 38.14
CA VAL A 189 23.17 -6.36 37.72
C VAL A 189 22.00 -5.60 37.15
N ASP A 190 21.56 -4.52 37.79
CA ASP A 190 20.46 -3.68 37.30
C ASP A 190 20.81 -2.93 35.99
N ALA A 191 22.07 -2.48 35.86
CA ALA A 191 22.56 -1.89 34.61
C ALA A 191 22.53 -2.91 33.46
N ARG A 192 22.95 -4.15 33.71
CA ARG A 192 22.90 -5.24 32.75
C ARG A 192 21.46 -5.52 32.31
N ARG A 193 20.50 -5.61 33.24
CA ARG A 193 19.06 -5.78 32.92
C ARG A 193 18.54 -4.64 32.01
N SER A 194 19.01 -3.41 32.25
CA SER A 194 18.64 -2.27 31.41
C SER A 194 19.20 -2.39 29.99
N ILE A 195 20.41 -2.92 29.83
CA ILE A 195 21.03 -3.20 28.53
C ILE A 195 20.25 -4.31 27.80
N ASP A 196 19.94 -5.41 28.46
CA ASP A 196 19.19 -6.54 27.91
C ASP A 196 17.80 -6.09 27.42
N ARG A 197 17.15 -5.20 28.18
CA ARG A 197 15.88 -4.58 27.78
C ARG A 197 16.02 -3.68 26.54
N LEU A 198 17.09 -2.88 26.45
CA LEU A 198 17.37 -2.06 25.27
C LEU A 198 17.63 -2.92 24.02
N GLN A 199 18.36 -4.02 24.15
CA GLN A 199 18.59 -4.98 23.07
C GLN A 199 17.26 -5.59 22.60
N SER A 200 16.45 -6.13 23.51
CA SER A 200 15.13 -6.70 23.19
C SER A 200 14.23 -5.70 22.49
N LEU A 201 14.29 -4.41 22.88
CA LEU A 201 13.52 -3.35 22.26
C LEU A 201 13.99 -3.05 20.82
N THR A 202 15.31 -2.94 20.61
CA THR A 202 15.89 -2.70 19.29
C THR A 202 15.63 -3.86 18.33
N ASP A 203 15.78 -5.11 18.81
CA ASP A 203 15.47 -6.31 18.02
C ASP A 203 13.99 -6.38 17.65
N GLY A 204 13.11 -6.07 18.61
CA GLY A 204 11.67 -5.99 18.36
C GLY A 204 11.29 -4.95 17.30
N LEU A 205 11.91 -3.77 17.36
CA LEU A 205 11.70 -2.70 16.37
C LEU A 205 12.19 -3.10 14.97
N LEU A 206 13.33 -3.78 14.87
CA LEU A 206 13.84 -4.30 13.59
C LEU A 206 12.90 -5.35 12.99
N ILE A 207 12.35 -6.25 13.81
CA ILE A 207 11.37 -7.24 13.36
C ILE A 207 10.10 -6.54 12.84
N LEU A 208 9.56 -5.59 13.60
CA LEU A 208 8.37 -4.84 13.19
C LEU A 208 8.61 -4.03 11.91
N SER A 209 9.78 -3.43 11.75
CA SER A 209 10.17 -2.74 10.52
C SER A 209 10.22 -3.69 9.31
N ARG A 210 10.72 -4.94 9.47
CA ARG A 210 10.71 -5.95 8.41
C ARG A 210 9.30 -6.41 8.05
N ILE A 211 8.43 -6.57 9.06
CA ILE A 211 7.01 -6.89 8.86
C ILE A 211 6.31 -5.78 8.07
N ASP A 212 6.50 -4.52 8.47
CA ASP A 212 5.90 -3.36 7.81
C ASP A 212 6.39 -3.20 6.35
N ALA A 213 7.63 -3.59 6.08
CA ALA A 213 8.20 -3.62 4.72
C ALA A 213 7.74 -4.82 3.88
N GLY A 214 6.92 -5.73 4.42
CA GLY A 214 6.47 -6.94 3.72
C GLY A 214 7.60 -7.97 3.49
N ILE A 215 8.71 -7.88 4.24
CA ILE A 215 9.88 -8.76 4.08
C ILE A 215 9.75 -10.03 4.96
N ALA A 216 8.85 -10.02 5.94
CA ALA A 216 8.60 -11.15 6.83
C ALA A 216 7.78 -12.22 6.08
N THR A 217 8.45 -12.98 5.23
CA THR A 217 7.87 -14.10 4.50
C THR A 217 8.84 -15.27 4.55
N GLY A 218 8.32 -16.45 4.41
CA GLY A 218 9.10 -17.68 4.43
C GLY A 218 8.28 -18.82 3.85
N ASP A 219 8.88 -19.97 3.83
CA ASP A 219 8.20 -21.21 3.45
C ASP A 219 8.86 -22.35 4.21
N ALA A 220 8.18 -22.88 5.22
CA ALA A 220 8.68 -23.94 6.07
C ALA A 220 7.84 -25.20 5.98
N SER A 221 8.50 -26.34 6.08
CA SER A 221 7.80 -27.61 6.27
C SER A 221 7.33 -27.75 7.73
N SER A 222 6.27 -28.53 7.93
CA SER A 222 5.79 -28.94 9.25
C SER A 222 6.93 -29.45 10.16
N ALA A 223 7.85 -30.26 9.63
CA ALA A 223 8.98 -30.80 10.39
C ALA A 223 9.92 -29.70 10.92
N ALA A 224 10.25 -28.71 10.07
CA ALA A 224 11.11 -27.60 10.46
C ALA A 224 10.46 -26.71 11.53
N LEU A 225 9.14 -26.48 11.44
CA LEU A 225 8.41 -25.74 12.48
C LEU A 225 8.36 -26.49 13.81
N ARG A 226 8.22 -27.81 13.78
CA ARG A 226 8.25 -28.63 15.01
C ARG A 226 9.61 -28.62 15.72
N GLU A 227 10.69 -28.69 14.96
CA GLU A 227 12.06 -28.59 15.49
C GLU A 227 12.26 -27.23 16.20
N GLU A 228 11.90 -26.13 15.55
CA GLU A 228 12.00 -24.79 16.13
C GLU A 228 11.14 -24.63 17.39
N VAL A 229 9.93 -25.22 17.40
CA VAL A 229 9.05 -25.21 18.59
C VAL A 229 9.72 -25.95 19.76
N ALA A 230 10.33 -27.10 19.51
CA ALA A 230 11.04 -27.84 20.56
C ALA A 230 12.17 -27.00 21.17
N ASP A 231 12.97 -26.35 20.33
CA ASP A 231 14.05 -25.46 20.77
C ASP A 231 13.53 -24.27 21.59
N SER A 232 12.43 -23.63 21.18
CA SER A 232 11.79 -22.53 21.91
C SER A 232 11.27 -22.98 23.28
N VAL A 233 10.65 -24.14 23.36
CA VAL A 233 10.15 -24.70 24.63
C VAL A 233 11.33 -25.01 25.57
N ASP A 234 12.42 -25.57 25.07
CA ASP A 234 13.59 -25.86 25.90
C ASP A 234 14.27 -24.57 26.42
N ARG A 235 14.31 -23.50 25.62
CA ARG A 235 14.74 -22.18 26.08
C ARG A 235 13.85 -21.63 27.21
N ALA A 236 12.52 -21.73 27.03
CA ALA A 236 11.56 -21.29 28.03
C ALA A 236 11.66 -22.07 29.33
N ARG A 237 11.83 -23.39 29.25
CA ARG A 237 12.05 -24.26 30.41
C ARG A 237 13.28 -23.89 31.23
N MET A 238 14.39 -23.43 30.61
CA MET A 238 15.55 -22.91 31.30
C MET A 238 15.23 -21.67 32.11
N LEU A 239 14.46 -20.74 31.57
CA LEU A 239 14.02 -19.52 32.26
C LEU A 239 13.01 -19.80 33.37
N ALA A 240 12.17 -20.80 33.21
CA ALA A 240 11.13 -21.19 34.17
C ALA A 240 11.69 -21.85 35.45
N ARG A 241 12.86 -22.49 35.35
CA ARG A 241 13.51 -23.21 36.50
C ARG A 241 13.76 -22.32 37.70
N GLU A 242 14.11 -21.06 37.49
CA GLU A 242 14.39 -20.12 38.58
C GLU A 242 13.16 -19.74 39.40
N ARG A 243 11.94 -19.98 38.81
CA ARG A 243 10.66 -19.61 39.40
C ARG A 243 9.75 -20.79 39.74
N ASP A 244 10.28 -22.01 39.67
CA ASP A 244 9.53 -23.27 39.92
C ASP A 244 8.27 -23.39 39.07
N LEU A 245 8.32 -22.92 37.80
CA LEU A 245 7.22 -22.99 36.84
C LEU A 245 7.27 -24.29 36.03
N ALA A 246 6.10 -24.92 35.84
CA ALA A 246 5.95 -26.05 34.92
C ALA A 246 5.69 -25.55 33.50
N ILE A 247 6.44 -26.04 32.50
CA ILE A 247 6.12 -25.81 31.08
C ILE A 247 5.83 -27.14 30.42
N ASP A 248 4.54 -27.31 30.10
CA ASP A 248 4.05 -28.48 29.38
C ASP A 248 3.99 -28.20 27.88
N PHE A 249 4.48 -29.14 27.08
CA PHE A 249 4.41 -29.03 25.63
C PHE A 249 3.78 -30.29 25.04
N VAL A 250 2.75 -30.07 24.23
CA VAL A 250 2.01 -31.15 23.54
C VAL A 250 2.03 -30.86 22.03
N ALA A 251 2.65 -31.78 21.29
CA ALA A 251 2.61 -31.76 19.82
C ALA A 251 2.25 -33.16 19.32
N PRO A 252 0.97 -33.46 19.08
CA PRO A 252 0.54 -34.75 18.50
C PRO A 252 1.33 -35.06 17.23
N ALA A 253 1.64 -36.34 17.02
CA ALA A 253 2.32 -36.78 15.81
C ALA A 253 1.52 -36.30 14.57
N SER A 254 2.12 -35.52 13.70
CA SER A 254 1.51 -35.10 12.47
C SER A 254 1.82 -36.07 11.34
N ILE A 255 0.82 -36.36 10.51
CA ILE A 255 0.95 -37.16 9.30
C ILE A 255 0.91 -36.21 8.07
N VAL A 256 0.76 -34.90 8.29
CA VAL A 256 0.52 -33.94 7.21
C VAL A 256 1.87 -33.38 6.72
N ALA A 257 2.21 -33.70 5.46
CA ALA A 257 3.34 -33.06 4.77
C ALA A 257 2.90 -31.70 4.22
N ALA A 258 2.63 -30.74 5.11
CA ALA A 258 2.21 -29.39 4.73
C ALA A 258 3.39 -28.40 4.75
N ARG A 259 3.24 -27.33 4.02
CA ARG A 259 4.15 -26.15 4.06
C ARG A 259 3.35 -24.94 4.51
N TYR A 260 4.03 -24.02 5.16
CA TYR A 260 3.41 -22.84 5.75
C TYR A 260 4.19 -21.58 5.32
N PRO A 261 3.52 -20.46 5.02
CA PRO A 261 4.15 -19.25 4.51
C PRO A 261 4.83 -18.44 5.64
N ILE A 262 5.67 -19.10 6.41
CA ILE A 262 6.46 -18.51 7.50
C ILE A 262 7.83 -19.20 7.58
N SER A 263 8.89 -18.44 7.94
CA SER A 263 10.20 -19.04 8.21
C SER A 263 10.20 -19.75 9.57
N PRO A 264 11.01 -20.82 9.78
CA PRO A 264 11.16 -21.44 11.10
C PRO A 264 11.55 -20.43 12.17
N THR A 265 12.51 -19.54 11.88
CA THR A 265 12.97 -18.50 12.80
C THR A 265 11.85 -17.52 13.20
N ASP A 266 10.98 -17.10 12.26
CA ASP A 266 9.88 -16.19 12.60
C ASP A 266 8.77 -16.92 13.38
N PHE A 267 8.57 -18.23 13.12
CA PHE A 267 7.67 -19.07 13.90
C PHE A 267 8.19 -19.27 15.33
N GLY A 268 9.50 -19.55 15.50
CA GLY A 268 10.16 -19.61 16.81
C GLY A 268 10.01 -18.30 17.58
N ARG A 269 10.15 -17.15 16.92
CA ARG A 269 9.94 -15.82 17.53
C ARG A 269 8.51 -15.62 18.03
N ILE A 270 7.51 -16.13 17.30
CA ILE A 270 6.12 -16.12 17.78
C ILE A 270 6.06 -16.85 19.11
N LEU A 271 6.55 -18.08 19.17
CA LEU A 271 6.49 -18.91 20.38
C LEU A 271 7.33 -18.31 21.52
N ASP A 272 8.56 -17.85 21.24
CA ASP A 272 9.43 -17.23 22.27
C ASP A 272 8.75 -16.02 22.92
N ASN A 273 8.05 -15.16 22.13
CA ASN A 273 7.29 -14.03 22.67
C ASN A 273 6.09 -14.47 23.51
N LEU A 274 5.37 -15.49 23.07
CA LEU A 274 4.21 -16.02 23.82
C LEU A 274 4.65 -16.67 25.13
N LEU A 275 5.69 -17.52 25.09
CA LEU A 275 6.22 -18.18 26.28
C LEU A 275 6.84 -17.17 27.27
N ALA A 276 7.58 -16.16 26.80
CA ALA A 276 8.13 -15.12 27.67
C ALA A 276 7.04 -14.32 28.36
N ASN A 277 5.95 -14.00 27.65
CA ASN A 277 4.78 -13.33 28.24
C ASN A 277 4.10 -14.23 29.29
N ALA A 278 3.85 -15.49 28.97
CA ALA A 278 3.22 -16.47 29.83
C ALA A 278 4.04 -16.69 31.11
N VAL A 279 5.35 -16.95 30.98
CA VAL A 279 6.27 -17.12 32.13
C VAL A 279 6.30 -15.87 33.01
N THR A 280 6.26 -14.68 32.43
CA THR A 280 6.24 -13.41 33.20
C THR A 280 4.92 -13.20 33.94
N ALA A 281 3.79 -13.59 33.37
CA ALA A 281 2.46 -13.41 33.95
C ALA A 281 2.12 -14.47 35.00
N THR A 282 2.64 -15.69 34.86
CA THR A 282 2.36 -16.81 35.76
C THR A 282 3.01 -16.61 37.12
N PRO A 283 2.28 -16.82 38.23
CA PRO A 283 2.86 -16.80 39.58
C PRO A 283 3.81 -17.98 39.80
N ASP A 284 4.71 -17.86 40.76
CA ASP A 284 5.64 -18.93 41.12
C ASP A 284 4.88 -20.22 41.50
N GLY A 285 5.33 -21.37 41.03
CA GLY A 285 4.65 -22.66 41.20
C GLY A 285 3.45 -22.89 40.25
N GLY A 286 3.16 -21.96 39.35
CA GLY A 286 2.12 -22.13 38.34
C GLY A 286 2.57 -22.92 37.10
N SER A 287 1.71 -23.00 36.10
CA SER A 287 1.98 -23.75 34.87
C SER A 287 1.73 -22.91 33.61
N VAL A 288 2.49 -23.23 32.55
CA VAL A 288 2.30 -22.73 31.20
C VAL A 288 2.18 -23.93 30.26
N SER A 289 1.15 -23.96 29.45
CA SER A 289 0.93 -25.04 28.49
C SER A 289 1.07 -24.51 27.07
N ALA A 290 1.89 -25.17 26.25
CA ALA A 290 2.02 -24.89 24.84
C ALA A 290 1.53 -26.12 24.03
N THR A 291 0.70 -25.87 23.02
CA THR A 291 0.16 -26.94 22.17
C THR A 291 0.33 -26.57 20.70
N LEU A 292 0.87 -27.52 19.92
CA LEU A 292 0.98 -27.38 18.46
C LEU A 292 0.10 -28.42 17.79
N VAL A 293 -0.95 -28.00 17.08
CA VAL A 293 -1.87 -28.86 16.35
C VAL A 293 -1.78 -28.57 14.86
N GLU A 294 -1.50 -29.58 14.09
CA GLU A 294 -1.50 -29.51 12.63
C GLU A 294 -2.78 -30.12 12.07
N ARG A 295 -3.43 -29.37 11.19
CA ARG A 295 -4.58 -29.78 10.41
C ARG A 295 -4.22 -29.78 8.93
N ALA A 296 -5.11 -30.29 8.08
CA ALA A 296 -4.85 -30.38 6.64
C ALA A 296 -4.62 -28.99 5.98
N ASP A 297 -5.23 -27.96 6.52
CA ASP A 297 -5.33 -26.62 5.97
C ASP A 297 -4.68 -25.52 6.84
N GLU A 298 -4.31 -25.84 8.09
CA GLU A 298 -3.71 -24.87 9.00
C GLU A 298 -2.80 -25.53 10.05
N ILE A 299 -1.90 -24.74 10.64
CA ILE A 299 -1.20 -25.04 11.88
C ILE A 299 -1.70 -24.10 12.97
N VAL A 300 -1.99 -24.63 14.15
CA VAL A 300 -2.47 -23.90 15.31
C VAL A 300 -1.48 -24.06 16.45
N LEU A 301 -0.91 -22.95 16.89
CA LEU A 301 -0.06 -22.84 18.07
C LEU A 301 -0.87 -22.17 19.17
N SER A 302 -1.09 -22.84 20.30
CA SER A 302 -1.78 -22.32 21.47
C SER A 302 -0.83 -22.26 22.65
N VAL A 303 -0.85 -21.12 23.39
CA VAL A 303 -0.13 -20.96 24.66
C VAL A 303 -1.13 -20.47 25.69
N ASP A 304 -1.31 -21.24 26.76
CA ASP A 304 -2.20 -20.97 27.87
C ASP A 304 -1.35 -20.83 29.16
N ASP A 305 -1.65 -19.83 30.00
CA ASP A 305 -0.96 -19.57 31.26
C ASP A 305 -1.93 -19.56 32.47
N ASP A 306 -1.40 -19.82 33.66
CA ASP A 306 -2.10 -19.73 34.95
C ASP A 306 -2.02 -18.32 35.58
N GLY A 307 -1.72 -17.32 34.79
CA GLY A 307 -1.66 -15.93 35.26
C GLY A 307 -3.01 -15.34 35.67
N PRO A 308 -3.07 -14.07 36.06
CA PRO A 308 -4.32 -13.41 36.47
C PRO A 308 -5.23 -13.09 35.29
N GLY A 309 -4.84 -13.39 34.04
CA GLY A 309 -5.52 -12.91 32.86
C GLY A 309 -5.32 -11.40 32.65
N VAL A 310 -6.12 -10.81 31.77
CA VAL A 310 -6.05 -9.39 31.45
C VAL A 310 -7.45 -8.76 31.46
N PRO A 311 -7.59 -7.45 31.72
CA PRO A 311 -8.88 -6.77 31.59
C PRO A 311 -9.46 -6.92 30.17
N ASP A 312 -10.77 -7.12 30.04
CA ASP A 312 -11.41 -7.28 28.73
C ASP A 312 -11.16 -6.09 27.79
N ALA A 313 -11.11 -4.87 28.35
CA ALA A 313 -10.78 -3.67 27.60
C ALA A 313 -9.35 -3.72 27.01
N PHE A 314 -8.42 -4.43 27.66
CA PHE A 314 -7.06 -4.60 27.19
C PHE A 314 -6.99 -5.57 25.98
N LEU A 315 -7.84 -6.60 25.92
CA LEU A 315 -7.85 -7.56 24.82
C LEU A 315 -7.94 -6.89 23.44
N ALA A 316 -8.72 -5.81 23.36
CA ALA A 316 -8.92 -5.06 22.11
C ALA A 316 -7.65 -4.32 21.59
N VAL A 317 -6.75 -3.96 22.52
CA VAL A 317 -5.54 -3.18 22.23
C VAL A 317 -4.24 -3.95 22.52
N ALA A 318 -4.35 -5.19 22.94
CA ALA A 318 -3.20 -6.02 23.38
C ALA A 318 -2.14 -6.23 22.29
N THR A 319 -2.54 -6.13 21.02
CA THR A 319 -1.64 -6.26 19.86
C THR A 319 -1.06 -4.93 19.39
N ASP A 320 -1.44 -3.81 20.01
CA ASP A 320 -0.86 -2.52 19.68
C ASP A 320 0.55 -2.43 20.26
N ARG A 321 1.42 -1.72 19.56
CA ARG A 321 2.83 -1.55 19.96
C ARG A 321 2.92 -0.78 21.27
N PHE A 322 3.85 -1.19 22.14
CA PHE A 322 4.12 -0.55 23.45
C PHE A 322 2.94 -0.58 24.44
N THR A 323 1.93 -1.39 24.16
CA THR A 323 0.74 -1.51 25.01
C THR A 323 0.99 -2.51 26.12
N ARG A 324 0.66 -2.13 27.36
CA ARG A 324 0.80 -2.96 28.57
C ARG A 324 -0.40 -2.73 29.49
N PRO A 325 -0.89 -3.78 30.19
CA PRO A 325 -1.87 -3.60 31.25
C PRO A 325 -1.29 -2.71 32.38
N ASP A 326 -2.11 -1.84 32.98
CA ASP A 326 -1.68 -0.91 34.02
C ASP A 326 -1.03 -1.63 35.21
N ALA A 327 -1.54 -2.79 35.61
CA ALA A 327 -0.99 -3.64 36.65
C ALA A 327 0.42 -4.20 36.34
N ALA A 328 0.81 -4.26 35.07
CA ALA A 328 2.11 -4.74 34.62
C ALA A 328 3.14 -3.62 34.43
N ARG A 329 2.73 -2.35 34.50
CA ARG A 329 3.66 -1.20 34.37
C ARG A 329 4.63 -1.08 35.53
N SER A 330 4.25 -1.55 36.72
CA SER A 330 5.07 -1.54 37.94
C SER A 330 5.99 -2.76 38.10
N ARG A 331 5.82 -3.81 37.28
CA ARG A 331 6.67 -4.99 37.29
C ARG A 331 7.74 -4.90 36.21
N GLU A 332 8.90 -5.51 36.44
CA GLU A 332 9.99 -5.63 35.45
C GLU A 332 9.54 -6.49 34.26
N GLY A 333 8.76 -5.91 33.35
CA GLY A 333 8.24 -6.58 32.15
C GLY A 333 8.81 -6.00 30.87
N GLY A 334 8.68 -6.72 29.77
CA GLY A 334 9.17 -6.35 28.43
C GLY A 334 8.63 -5.01 27.90
N ALA A 335 9.11 -4.59 26.74
CA ALA A 335 8.82 -3.31 26.10
C ALA A 335 7.39 -3.16 25.54
N GLY A 336 6.50 -4.16 25.69
CA GLY A 336 5.14 -4.15 25.11
C GLY A 336 5.14 -4.36 23.59
N LEU A 337 6.17 -4.99 23.04
CA LEU A 337 6.28 -5.30 21.60
C LEU A 337 5.96 -6.76 21.28
N GLY A 338 6.00 -7.67 22.26
CA GLY A 338 5.88 -9.12 22.04
C GLY A 338 4.61 -9.50 21.29
N LEU A 339 3.42 -9.09 21.78
CA LEU A 339 2.14 -9.41 21.12
C LEU A 339 1.97 -8.68 19.79
N ALA A 340 2.53 -7.48 19.63
CA ALA A 340 2.54 -6.77 18.35
C ALA A 340 3.39 -7.52 17.30
N ILE A 341 4.54 -8.10 17.70
CA ILE A 341 5.38 -8.95 16.84
C ILE A 341 4.61 -10.23 16.45
N VAL A 342 4.01 -10.91 17.43
CA VAL A 342 3.20 -12.12 17.17
C VAL A 342 2.08 -11.83 16.19
N ALA A 343 1.30 -10.75 16.41
CA ALA A 343 0.22 -10.35 15.51
C ALA A 343 0.72 -9.99 14.11
N GLY A 344 1.86 -9.28 14.05
CA GLY A 344 2.45 -8.88 12.77
C GLY A 344 2.96 -10.08 11.96
N LEU A 345 3.72 -10.99 12.57
CA LEU A 345 4.23 -12.20 11.91
C LEU A 345 3.09 -13.14 11.49
N SER A 346 2.10 -13.33 12.36
CA SER A 346 0.91 -14.14 12.03
C SER A 346 0.18 -13.59 10.81
N ARG A 347 -0.05 -12.28 10.78
CA ARG A 347 -0.73 -11.61 9.65
C ARG A 347 0.11 -11.65 8.37
N ALA A 348 1.43 -11.48 8.46
CA ALA A 348 2.33 -11.60 7.31
C ALA A 348 2.32 -13.01 6.70
N ALA A 349 2.09 -14.03 7.54
CA ALA A 349 1.89 -15.42 7.12
C ALA A 349 0.44 -15.74 6.67
N GLY A 350 -0.43 -14.72 6.49
CA GLY A 350 -1.83 -14.92 6.12
C GLY A 350 -2.69 -15.54 7.23
N GLY A 351 -2.19 -15.55 8.47
CA GLY A 351 -2.83 -16.14 9.64
C GLY A 351 -3.51 -15.11 10.53
N GLU A 352 -4.01 -15.60 11.68
CA GLU A 352 -4.69 -14.79 12.69
C GLU A 352 -4.17 -15.07 14.10
N LEU A 353 -4.30 -14.08 14.97
CA LEU A 353 -4.02 -14.18 16.40
C LEU A 353 -5.32 -13.97 17.18
N ARG A 354 -5.60 -14.83 18.15
CA ARG A 354 -6.74 -14.72 19.07
C ARG A 354 -6.26 -14.76 20.51
N LEU A 355 -6.76 -13.82 21.34
CA LEU A 355 -6.54 -13.79 22.76
C LEU A 355 -7.86 -14.06 23.49
N ARG A 356 -7.80 -14.79 24.58
CA ARG A 356 -8.95 -15.11 25.43
C ARG A 356 -8.54 -15.22 26.90
N ASN A 357 -9.33 -14.67 27.80
CA ASN A 357 -9.19 -14.98 29.21
C ASN A 357 -9.67 -16.41 29.48
N LEU A 358 -8.93 -17.13 30.31
CA LEU A 358 -9.27 -18.51 30.73
C LEU A 358 -10.06 -18.50 32.04
N ALA A 359 -10.91 -19.49 32.23
CA ALA A 359 -11.60 -19.70 33.48
C ALA A 359 -10.92 -20.83 34.27
N PRO A 360 -10.67 -20.69 35.59
CA PRO A 360 -11.04 -19.55 36.44
C PRO A 360 -10.09 -18.34 36.36
N HIS A 361 -8.89 -18.47 35.80
CA HIS A 361 -7.87 -17.45 35.60
C HIS A 361 -6.91 -17.87 34.47
N GLY A 362 -6.09 -16.94 33.98
CA GLY A 362 -5.14 -17.19 32.91
C GLY A 362 -5.46 -16.44 31.60
N LEU A 363 -4.49 -16.39 30.71
CA LEU A 363 -4.62 -15.91 29.35
C LEU A 363 -4.28 -17.03 28.37
N GLY A 364 -5.17 -17.27 27.43
CA GLY A 364 -4.93 -18.16 26.27
C GLY A 364 -4.68 -17.35 25.01
N VAL A 365 -3.67 -17.74 24.26
CA VAL A 365 -3.29 -17.11 22.99
C VAL A 365 -3.19 -18.19 21.90
N ASP A 366 -4.00 -18.05 20.87
CA ASP A 366 -4.01 -18.93 19.71
C ASP A 366 -3.47 -18.21 18.47
N VAL A 367 -2.48 -18.79 17.82
CA VAL A 367 -1.95 -18.36 16.52
C VAL A 367 -2.31 -19.43 15.48
N ARG A 368 -2.97 -19.00 14.42
CA ARG A 368 -3.37 -19.87 13.30
C ARG A 368 -2.69 -19.42 12.03
N ILE A 369 -2.02 -20.32 11.34
CA ILE A 369 -1.36 -20.03 10.07
C ILE A 369 -1.87 -21.04 9.03
N PRO A 370 -2.45 -20.57 7.91
CA PRO A 370 -2.93 -21.45 6.86
C PRO A 370 -1.78 -22.19 6.17
N ALA A 371 -2.02 -23.41 5.77
CA ALA A 371 -1.09 -24.16 4.94
C ALA A 371 -1.02 -23.54 3.54
N THR A 372 0.17 -23.51 2.95
CA THR A 372 0.34 -23.13 1.55
C THR A 372 -0.36 -24.19 0.69
N GLN A 373 -1.37 -23.78 -0.07
CA GLN A 373 -2.02 -24.71 -1.01
C GLN A 373 -0.99 -25.11 -2.07
N PRO A 374 -0.84 -26.42 -2.37
CA PRO A 374 0.01 -26.83 -3.47
C PRO A 374 -0.53 -26.21 -4.77
N ASP A 375 0.34 -25.55 -5.51
CA ASP A 375 0.02 -24.94 -6.81
C ASP A 375 -0.63 -26.01 -7.72
N PRO A 376 -1.87 -25.82 -8.16
CA PRO A 376 -2.57 -26.79 -9.02
C PRO A 376 -1.84 -27.03 -10.36
N THR A 377 -0.88 -26.19 -10.73
CA THR A 377 -0.08 -26.32 -11.96
C THR A 377 1.07 -27.31 -11.84
N SER A 378 1.57 -27.61 -10.64
CA SER A 378 2.69 -28.55 -10.42
C SER A 378 2.31 -30.03 -10.63
N ARG A 379 1.02 -30.35 -10.75
CA ARG A 379 0.53 -31.72 -11.01
C ARG A 379 0.65 -32.19 -12.46
N LYS A 380 1.05 -31.31 -13.41
CA LYS A 380 1.10 -31.64 -14.86
C LYS A 380 2.48 -32.05 -15.38
N GLU A 381 3.54 -31.91 -14.59
CA GLU A 381 4.90 -32.27 -15.06
C GLU A 381 5.38 -33.69 -14.71
N ASN A 382 4.56 -34.50 -14.01
CA ASN A 382 4.94 -35.86 -13.60
C ASN A 382 3.98 -36.93 -14.15
N ARG A 383 3.57 -36.79 -15.42
CA ARG A 383 2.92 -37.86 -16.15
C ARG A 383 3.57 -38.12 -17.51
#